data_c4fbeffcc138a958073395c065ab6c2c
#
_entry.id   c4fbeffcc138a958073395c065ab6c2c
#
_cell.length_a   1.000
_cell.length_b   1.000
_cell.length_c   1.000
_cell.angle_alpha   90.00
_cell.angle_beta   90.00
_cell.angle_gamma   90.00
#
_symmetry.space_group_name_H-M   'P 1'
#
loop_
_entity.id
_entity.type
_entity.pdbx_description
1 polymer ?
#
loop_
_entity_poly.entity_id
_entity_poly.type
_entity_poly.pdbx_seq_one_letter_code
_entity_poly.pdbx_strand_id
1 'polypeptide(L)'
;MASPLSIKKGLFVLVAVVLAPVLLVGLVALAANDWRQIGSTVAGDQILVSSVTPQKNGLRTAWIRIAYKEPTKLPQGGPFVELRARVRFNCANGSAMPNSEWFYSRDRSGKLVVSKKTRRDDQFGQESEGGFGAMAREFVCSQK
;
A
#
# COMPACT_ATOMS: atom_id res chain seq x y z
N MET A 1 73.33 -38.30 -14.04
CA MET A 1 72.75 -37.15 -14.73
C MET A 1 71.25 -37.22 -14.50
N ALA A 2 70.74 -36.44 -13.58
CA ALA A 2 69.38 -36.45 -13.17
C ALA A 2 68.73 -35.12 -13.58
N SER A 3 67.64 -35.16 -14.33
CA SER A 3 66.85 -34.01 -14.69
C SER A 3 65.81 -33.78 -13.60
N PRO A 4 65.55 -32.52 -13.18
CA PRO A 4 64.56 -32.27 -12.17
C PRO A 4 63.15 -32.13 -12.78
N LEU A 5 62.20 -32.76 -12.13
CA LEU A 5 60.77 -32.66 -12.40
C LEU A 5 60.28 -31.22 -12.14
N SER A 6 59.60 -30.68 -13.14
CA SER A 6 58.87 -29.44 -13.02
C SER A 6 57.44 -29.73 -12.52
N ILE A 7 57.20 -29.55 -11.23
CA ILE A 7 55.86 -29.55 -10.65
C ILE A 7 55.52 -28.14 -10.23
N LYS A 8 54.87 -27.36 -11.06
CA LYS A 8 54.20 -26.09 -10.67
C LYS A 8 53.27 -25.62 -11.77
N LYS A 9 52.16 -26.29 -12.01
CA LYS A 9 51.04 -25.73 -12.78
C LYS A 9 49.68 -26.35 -12.41
N GLY A 10 49.39 -26.45 -11.12
CA GLY A 10 48.14 -27.09 -10.71
C GLY A 10 47.36 -26.40 -9.60
N LEU A 11 47.84 -25.26 -9.08
CA LEU A 11 47.27 -24.71 -7.84
C LEU A 11 46.55 -23.35 -8.04
N PHE A 12 46.43 -22.86 -9.23
CA PHE A 12 45.81 -21.56 -9.47
C PHE A 12 44.41 -21.58 -10.09
N VAL A 13 43.85 -22.73 -10.39
CA VAL A 13 42.54 -22.85 -11.03
C VAL A 13 41.39 -23.11 -10.03
N LEU A 14 41.70 -23.52 -8.80
CA LEU A 14 40.68 -23.91 -7.81
C LEU A 14 40.14 -22.78 -6.91
N VAL A 15 40.72 -21.58 -6.95
CA VAL A 15 40.28 -20.45 -6.11
C VAL A 15 39.27 -19.53 -6.80
N ALA A 16 39.13 -19.62 -8.13
CA ALA A 16 38.27 -18.70 -8.90
C ALA A 16 36.79 -19.16 -9.01
N VAL A 17 36.46 -20.37 -8.58
CA VAL A 17 35.08 -20.92 -8.77
C VAL A 17 34.18 -20.78 -7.53
N VAL A 18 34.72 -20.42 -6.37
CA VAL A 18 33.96 -20.37 -5.12
C VAL A 18 33.43 -18.98 -4.78
N LEU A 19 33.79 -17.93 -5.49
CA LEU A 19 33.41 -16.56 -5.21
C LEU A 19 32.24 -16.01 -6.06
N ALA A 20 31.67 -16.77 -6.97
CA ALA A 20 30.63 -16.31 -7.89
C ALA A 20 29.16 -16.52 -7.46
N PRO A 21 28.77 -17.26 -6.42
CA PRO A 21 27.34 -17.39 -6.10
C PRO A 21 26.82 -16.52 -4.94
N VAL A 22 27.59 -15.58 -4.38
CA VAL A 22 27.17 -14.82 -3.19
C VAL A 22 26.51 -13.48 -3.53
N LEU A 23 26.48 -13.06 -4.80
CA LEU A 23 25.97 -11.74 -5.21
C LEU A 23 24.57 -11.75 -5.84
N LEU A 24 23.83 -12.85 -5.71
CA LEU A 24 22.44 -12.96 -6.19
C LEU A 24 21.43 -13.18 -5.06
N VAL A 25 21.74 -12.74 -3.83
CA VAL A 25 20.71 -12.57 -2.81
C VAL A 25 19.95 -11.30 -3.15
N GLY A 26 18.89 -11.53 -3.91
CA GLY A 26 18.02 -10.56 -4.49
C GLY A 26 17.61 -9.48 -3.51
N LEU A 27 17.70 -8.26 -3.95
CA LEU A 27 16.80 -7.20 -3.56
C LEU A 27 15.35 -7.66 -3.87
N VAL A 28 14.78 -8.45 -2.98
CA VAL A 28 13.34 -8.48 -2.83
C VAL A 28 13.04 -7.12 -2.18
N ALA A 29 12.86 -6.10 -2.99
CA ALA A 29 12.20 -4.90 -2.58
C ALA A 29 10.82 -5.35 -2.12
N LEU A 30 10.67 -5.58 -0.81
CA LEU A 30 9.37 -5.57 -0.17
C LEU A 30 8.77 -4.24 -0.58
N ALA A 31 7.80 -4.27 -1.48
CA ALA A 31 6.95 -3.12 -1.75
C ALA A 31 6.24 -2.84 -0.42
N ALA A 32 6.89 -2.08 0.44
CA ALA A 32 6.27 -1.48 1.59
C ALA A 32 5.10 -0.68 1.00
N ASN A 33 3.88 -1.04 1.37
CA ASN A 33 2.72 -0.22 1.06
C ASN A 33 3.01 1.14 1.68
N ASP A 34 3.40 2.08 0.84
CA ASP A 34 3.87 3.40 1.26
C ASP A 34 2.65 4.27 1.62
N TRP A 35 2.04 3.92 2.77
CA TRP A 35 0.92 4.63 3.32
C TRP A 35 1.38 5.97 3.91
N ARG A 36 0.92 7.05 3.32
CA ARG A 36 1.19 8.39 3.80
C ARG A 36 -0.02 8.91 4.57
N GLN A 37 0.16 9.25 5.83
CA GLN A 37 -0.86 9.91 6.61
C GLN A 37 -1.05 11.35 6.10
N ILE A 38 -2.29 11.68 5.77
CA ILE A 38 -2.67 12.99 5.22
C ILE A 38 -3.48 13.84 6.20
N GLY A 39 -4.03 13.23 7.24
CA GLY A 39 -4.79 13.92 8.26
C GLY A 39 -5.42 12.99 9.26
N SER A 40 -6.27 13.56 10.10
CA SER A 40 -7.08 12.85 11.08
C SER A 40 -8.48 13.45 11.14
N THR A 41 -9.48 12.63 11.48
CA THR A 41 -10.84 13.10 11.77
C THR A 41 -10.89 13.79 13.13
N VAL A 42 -12.00 14.48 13.41
CA VAL A 42 -12.26 15.06 14.74
C VAL A 42 -12.28 13.97 15.83
N ALA A 43 -12.71 12.76 15.49
CA ALA A 43 -12.70 11.60 16.39
C ALA A 43 -11.29 11.04 16.65
N GLY A 44 -10.29 11.48 15.88
CA GLY A 44 -8.89 11.05 15.98
C GLY A 44 -8.56 9.84 15.10
N ASP A 45 -9.43 9.45 14.18
CA ASP A 45 -9.14 8.42 13.19
C ASP A 45 -8.08 8.92 12.22
N GLN A 46 -7.14 8.06 11.84
CA GLN A 46 -6.08 8.43 10.91
C GLN A 46 -6.52 8.16 9.47
N ILE A 47 -6.24 9.11 8.58
CA ILE A 47 -6.50 9.00 7.16
C ILE A 47 -5.17 8.90 6.42
N LEU A 48 -4.99 7.80 5.68
CA LEU A 48 -3.77 7.51 4.95
C LEU A 48 -4.10 7.27 3.47
N VAL A 49 -3.17 7.66 2.61
CA VAL A 49 -3.25 7.49 1.16
C VAL A 49 -2.03 6.75 0.65
N SER A 50 -2.22 5.91 -0.34
CA SER A 50 -1.17 5.16 -1.02
C SER A 50 -1.48 5.00 -2.50
N SER A 51 -0.44 4.75 -3.29
CA SER A 51 -0.56 4.36 -4.71
C SER A 51 -1.41 5.33 -5.54
N VAL A 52 -1.14 6.62 -5.45
CA VAL A 52 -1.79 7.61 -6.32
C VAL A 52 -1.35 7.39 -7.75
N THR A 53 -2.30 7.06 -8.63
CA THR A 53 -2.05 6.78 -10.04
C THR A 53 -2.85 7.73 -10.91
N PRO A 54 -2.20 8.55 -11.76
CA PRO A 54 -2.88 9.38 -12.72
C PRO A 54 -3.56 8.52 -13.80
N GLN A 55 -4.71 8.95 -14.24
CA GLN A 55 -5.46 8.38 -15.35
C GLN A 55 -5.75 9.45 -16.41
N LYS A 56 -6.32 9.03 -17.52
CA LYS A 56 -6.73 9.97 -18.58
C LYS A 56 -7.83 10.92 -18.08
N ASN A 57 -7.94 12.10 -18.70
CA ASN A 57 -9.02 13.08 -18.48
C ASN A 57 -9.13 13.62 -17.04
N GLY A 58 -8.01 13.86 -16.37
CA GLY A 58 -8.00 14.40 -15.01
C GLY A 58 -8.50 13.46 -13.92
N LEU A 59 -8.67 12.19 -14.27
CA LEU A 59 -8.99 11.15 -13.29
C LEU A 59 -7.73 10.68 -12.59
N ARG A 60 -7.88 10.31 -11.32
CA ARG A 60 -6.83 9.67 -10.51
C ARG A 60 -7.42 8.54 -9.70
N THR A 61 -6.63 7.52 -9.43
CA THR A 61 -6.99 6.47 -8.47
C THR A 61 -6.01 6.48 -7.32
N ALA A 62 -6.51 6.15 -6.13
CA ALA A 62 -5.66 5.96 -4.96
C ALA A 62 -6.27 4.90 -4.04
N TRP A 63 -5.43 4.36 -3.18
CA TRP A 63 -5.86 3.60 -2.02
C TRP A 63 -6.01 4.55 -0.84
N ILE A 64 -7.16 4.50 -0.19
CA ILE A 64 -7.46 5.22 1.05
C ILE A 64 -7.56 4.22 2.17
N ARG A 65 -6.96 4.53 3.30
CA ARG A 65 -7.05 3.75 4.52
C ARG A 65 -7.50 4.65 5.65
N ILE A 66 -8.51 4.23 6.37
CA ILE A 66 -8.95 4.87 7.60
C ILE A 66 -8.64 3.90 8.74
N ALA A 67 -7.76 4.28 9.63
CA ALA A 67 -7.48 3.56 10.85
C ALA A 67 -8.28 4.20 11.99
N TYR A 68 -9.32 3.52 12.44
CA TYR A 68 -10.19 4.01 13.49
C TYR A 68 -9.44 4.01 14.83
N LYS A 69 -9.55 5.11 15.57
CA LYS A 69 -8.98 5.22 16.92
C LYS A 69 -9.63 4.21 17.86
N GLU A 70 -10.95 4.08 17.75
CA GLU A 70 -11.75 3.12 18.50
C GLU A 70 -12.53 2.23 17.52
N PRO A 71 -12.80 0.95 17.87
CA PRO A 71 -13.63 0.09 17.05
C PRO A 71 -14.98 0.73 16.78
N THR A 72 -15.32 0.91 15.50
CA THR A 72 -16.44 1.74 15.06
C THR A 72 -17.52 0.90 14.37
N LYS A 73 -18.77 1.12 14.74
CA LYS A 73 -19.92 0.58 14.02
C LYS A 73 -20.31 1.52 12.88
N LEU A 74 -20.50 0.94 11.70
CA LEU A 74 -20.91 1.63 10.49
C LEU A 74 -22.24 1.03 9.99
N PRO A 75 -22.93 1.66 9.04
CA PRO A 75 -24.15 1.08 8.42
C PRO A 75 -23.91 -0.33 7.83
N GLN A 76 -22.66 -0.61 7.43
CA GLN A 76 -22.24 -1.92 6.89
C GLN A 76 -22.05 -3.00 7.96
N GLY A 77 -22.09 -2.65 9.25
CA GLY A 77 -21.88 -3.55 10.38
C GLY A 77 -20.72 -3.10 11.28
N GLY A 78 -20.00 -4.04 11.81
CA GLY A 78 -18.85 -3.79 12.71
C GLY A 78 -19.01 -4.50 14.06
N PRO A 79 -18.14 -4.20 15.02
CA PRO A 79 -17.20 -3.07 15.02
C PRO A 79 -16.00 -3.29 14.09
N PHE A 80 -15.64 -2.25 13.33
CA PHE A 80 -14.48 -2.24 12.46
C PHE A 80 -13.35 -1.42 13.08
N VAL A 81 -12.12 -1.83 12.86
CA VAL A 81 -10.91 -1.12 13.32
C VAL A 81 -10.18 -0.42 12.16
N GLU A 82 -10.48 -0.81 10.93
CA GLU A 82 -9.87 -0.25 9.75
C GLU A 82 -10.80 -0.40 8.54
N LEU A 83 -10.79 0.60 7.66
CA LEU A 83 -11.37 0.57 6.32
C LEU A 83 -10.26 0.81 5.31
N ARG A 84 -10.22 0.02 4.25
CA ARG A 84 -9.44 0.30 3.04
C ARG A 84 -10.36 0.42 1.85
N ALA A 85 -10.15 1.44 1.04
CA ALA A 85 -10.96 1.67 -0.15
C ALA A 85 -10.06 1.96 -1.35
N ARG A 86 -10.43 1.42 -2.50
CA ARG A 86 -9.88 1.86 -3.77
C ARG A 86 -10.82 2.91 -4.34
N VAL A 87 -10.33 4.12 -4.51
CA VAL A 87 -11.15 5.29 -4.86
C VAL A 87 -10.68 5.90 -6.17
N ARG A 88 -11.63 6.26 -7.01
CA ARG A 88 -11.41 7.07 -8.21
C ARG A 88 -11.81 8.51 -7.91
N PHE A 89 -10.93 9.44 -8.22
CA PHE A 89 -11.14 10.87 -8.07
C PHE A 89 -11.22 11.52 -9.45
N ASN A 90 -12.21 12.38 -9.64
CA ASN A 90 -12.27 13.29 -10.77
C ASN A 90 -11.84 14.67 -10.28
N CYS A 91 -10.61 15.05 -10.58
CA CYS A 91 -10.03 16.30 -10.10
C CYS A 91 -10.60 17.53 -10.84
N ALA A 92 -11.26 17.35 -11.97
CA ALA A 92 -11.89 18.45 -12.70
C ALA A 92 -13.19 18.91 -12.03
N ASN A 93 -14.02 17.99 -11.54
CA ASN A 93 -15.32 18.32 -10.93
C ASN A 93 -15.36 18.06 -9.42
N GLY A 94 -14.27 17.57 -8.84
CA GLY A 94 -14.17 17.31 -7.41
C GLY A 94 -14.97 16.09 -6.91
N SER A 95 -15.42 15.19 -7.79
CA SER A 95 -16.12 13.98 -7.37
C SER A 95 -15.15 12.86 -7.01
N ALA A 96 -15.59 11.97 -6.15
CA ALA A 96 -14.86 10.77 -5.77
C ALA A 96 -15.82 9.56 -5.75
N MET A 97 -15.32 8.40 -6.16
CA MET A 97 -16.11 7.19 -6.27
C MET A 97 -15.33 5.99 -5.75
N PRO A 98 -15.77 5.33 -4.69
CA PRO A 98 -15.15 4.10 -4.22
C PRO A 98 -15.52 2.94 -5.15
N ASN A 99 -14.50 2.31 -5.72
CA ASN A 99 -14.71 1.11 -6.52
C ASN A 99 -14.90 -0.13 -5.65
N SER A 100 -14.19 -0.21 -4.55
CA SER A 100 -14.24 -1.33 -3.62
C SER A 100 -13.79 -0.89 -2.24
N GLU A 101 -14.39 -1.49 -1.23
CA GLU A 101 -14.09 -1.22 0.17
C GLU A 101 -13.90 -2.54 0.92
N TRP A 102 -12.93 -2.57 1.82
CA TRP A 102 -12.62 -3.70 2.70
C TRP A 102 -12.68 -3.20 4.14
N PHE A 103 -13.54 -3.83 4.92
CA PHE A 103 -13.73 -3.52 6.34
C PHE A 103 -13.03 -4.57 7.16
N TYR A 104 -12.19 -4.12 8.07
CA TYR A 104 -11.34 -4.98 8.89
C TYR A 104 -11.78 -4.94 10.35
N SER A 105 -11.85 -6.10 10.95
CA SER A 105 -12.03 -6.30 12.39
C SER A 105 -10.85 -7.08 12.96
N ARG A 106 -10.77 -7.17 14.28
CA ARG A 106 -9.84 -8.09 14.94
C ARG A 106 -10.56 -9.39 15.28
N ASP A 107 -9.94 -10.50 14.97
CA ASP A 107 -10.41 -11.80 15.41
C ASP A 107 -10.09 -12.05 16.92
N ARG A 108 -10.45 -13.24 17.41
CA ARG A 108 -10.22 -13.61 18.81
C ARG A 108 -8.75 -13.61 19.21
N SER A 109 -7.83 -13.75 18.27
CA SER A 109 -6.38 -13.68 18.49
C SER A 109 -5.82 -12.25 18.40
N GLY A 110 -6.67 -11.25 18.10
CA GLY A 110 -6.26 -9.88 17.86
C GLY A 110 -5.73 -9.60 16.45
N LYS A 111 -5.74 -10.60 15.57
CA LYS A 111 -5.28 -10.47 14.19
C LYS A 111 -6.28 -9.67 13.36
N LEU A 112 -5.77 -8.80 12.49
CA LEU A 112 -6.57 -8.04 11.55
C LEU A 112 -7.11 -8.96 10.44
N VAL A 113 -8.42 -9.02 10.29
CA VAL A 113 -9.09 -9.84 9.28
C VAL A 113 -10.13 -9.03 8.51
N VAL A 114 -10.30 -9.35 7.23
CA VAL A 114 -11.37 -8.76 6.41
C VAL A 114 -12.69 -9.40 6.84
N SER A 115 -13.54 -8.62 7.49
CA SER A 115 -14.86 -9.07 7.94
C SER A 115 -15.98 -8.74 6.96
N LYS A 116 -15.79 -7.74 6.11
CA LYS A 116 -16.73 -7.39 5.04
C LYS A 116 -16.01 -6.78 3.85
N LYS A 117 -16.52 -7.06 2.67
CA LYS A 117 -16.09 -6.41 1.42
C LYS A 117 -17.34 -5.92 0.70
N THR A 118 -17.28 -4.67 0.23
CA THR A 118 -18.33 -4.08 -0.62
C THR A 118 -17.71 -3.62 -1.93
N ARG A 119 -18.51 -3.68 -2.99
CA ARG A 119 -18.23 -3.05 -4.26
C ARG A 119 -19.34 -2.07 -4.52
N ARG A 120 -19.02 -0.83 -4.79
CA ARG A 120 -19.98 0.20 -5.11
C ARG A 120 -19.68 0.77 -6.48
N ASP A 121 -20.75 0.97 -7.23
CA ASP A 121 -20.73 1.72 -8.48
C ASP A 121 -21.33 3.12 -8.28
N ASP A 122 -21.78 3.42 -7.06
CA ASP A 122 -22.43 4.68 -6.70
C ASP A 122 -21.41 5.78 -6.50
N GLN A 123 -21.78 6.99 -6.85
CA GLN A 123 -21.02 8.18 -6.55
C GLN A 123 -20.97 8.37 -5.03
N PHE A 124 -19.84 8.81 -4.52
CA PHE A 124 -19.79 9.35 -3.16
C PHE A 124 -20.82 10.48 -3.07
N GLY A 125 -21.71 10.39 -2.10
CA GLY A 125 -22.49 11.52 -1.71
C GLY A 125 -21.56 12.71 -1.41
N GLN A 126 -22.05 13.92 -1.60
CA GLN A 126 -21.29 15.10 -1.21
C GLN A 126 -20.97 14.98 0.28
N GLU A 127 -19.70 14.68 0.58
CA GLU A 127 -19.25 14.70 1.95
C GLU A 127 -19.22 16.14 2.44
N SER A 128 -19.67 16.33 3.68
CA SER A 128 -19.56 17.61 4.36
C SER A 128 -18.10 18.09 4.36
N GLU A 129 -17.91 19.40 4.26
CA GLU A 129 -16.58 20.00 4.40
C GLU A 129 -15.86 19.46 5.64
N GLY A 130 -14.62 19.02 5.46
CA GLY A 130 -13.80 18.41 6.54
C GLY A 130 -13.94 16.91 6.73
N GLY A 131 -14.73 16.22 5.91
CA GLY A 131 -14.77 14.75 5.87
C GLY A 131 -13.50 14.16 5.26
N PHE A 132 -13.26 12.86 5.51
CA PHE A 132 -12.07 12.17 5.00
C PHE A 132 -11.97 12.21 3.47
N GLY A 133 -13.09 12.19 2.76
CA GLY A 133 -13.15 12.27 1.29
C GLY A 133 -12.65 13.61 0.78
N ALA A 134 -12.99 14.71 1.44
CA ALA A 134 -12.49 16.05 1.08
C ALA A 134 -10.98 16.12 1.24
N MET A 135 -10.42 15.64 2.36
CA MET A 135 -8.98 15.60 2.61
C MET A 135 -8.25 14.70 1.61
N ALA A 136 -8.79 13.51 1.34
CA ALA A 136 -8.21 12.58 0.37
C ALA A 136 -8.21 13.18 -1.04
N ARG A 137 -9.29 13.82 -1.47
CA ARG A 137 -9.40 14.50 -2.76
C ARG A 137 -8.38 15.62 -2.89
N GLU A 138 -8.29 16.49 -1.91
CA GLU A 138 -7.33 17.60 -1.91
C GLU A 138 -5.91 17.07 -2.06
N PHE A 139 -5.53 16.08 -1.27
CA PHE A 139 -4.21 15.46 -1.36
C PHE A 139 -3.98 14.80 -2.72
N VAL A 140 -4.90 13.94 -3.20
CA VAL A 140 -4.73 13.17 -4.43
C VAL A 140 -4.70 14.09 -5.65
N CYS A 141 -5.53 15.14 -5.68
CA CYS A 141 -5.61 16.05 -6.81
C CYS A 141 -4.48 17.09 -6.83
N SER A 142 -3.79 17.33 -5.72
CA SER A 142 -2.63 18.21 -5.66
C SER A 142 -1.32 17.55 -6.12
N GLN A 143 -1.28 16.24 -6.24
CA GLN A 143 -0.08 15.54 -6.74
C GLN A 143 0.17 15.92 -8.21
N LYS A 144 1.45 16.19 -8.57
CA LYS A 144 1.87 16.49 -9.94
C LYS A 144 2.24 15.23 -10.71
#